data_bcc7e968eacc4c36fedf1c8719e4b98b
#
_entry.id   bcc7e968eacc4c36fedf1c8719e4b98b
#
_cell.length_a   1.000
_cell.length_b   1.000
_cell.length_c   1.000
_cell.angle_alpha   90.00
_cell.angle_beta   90.00
_cell.angle_gamma   90.00
#
_symmetry.space_group_name_H-M   'P 1'
#
loop_
_entity.id
_entity.type
_entity.pdbx_description
1 polymer ?
#
loop_
_entity_poly.entity_id
_entity_poly.type
_entity_poly.pdbx_seq_one_letter_code
_entity_poly.pdbx_strand_id
1 'polypeptide(L)'
;MPGKIAQAYEALGGRVIYFGKPYAPAFAEALALLGPEVDPSRVLHVGDSLMHDVAGAAAAGIHSLFVAGGIHAQELGVPDAAAEGASGGELSADSLEQIFADYGVRPTLSTPAFRW
;
A
#
# COMPACT_ATOMS: atom_id res chain seq x y z
N MET A 1 18.31 4.08 3.64
CA MET A 1 17.37 5.15 3.90
C MET A 1 17.43 6.24 2.84
N PRO A 2 17.20 5.89 1.58
CA PRO A 2 17.30 6.86 0.49
C PRO A 2 16.35 8.03 0.63
N GLY A 3 15.15 7.82 1.19
CA GLY A 3 14.16 8.88 1.38
C GLY A 3 14.62 10.00 2.31
N LYS A 4 15.35 9.69 3.36
CA LYS A 4 15.90 10.70 4.29
C LYS A 4 16.98 11.55 3.63
N ILE A 5 17.82 10.94 2.79
CA ILE A 5 18.85 11.66 2.03
C ILE A 5 18.17 12.60 1.03
N ALA A 6 17.16 12.13 0.32
CA ALA A 6 16.39 12.94 -0.62
C ALA A 6 15.73 14.14 0.07
N GLN A 7 15.12 13.95 1.23
CA GLN A 7 14.50 15.02 2.02
C GLN A 7 15.55 16.05 2.48
N ALA A 8 16.72 15.59 2.92
CA ALA A 8 17.80 16.49 3.31
C ALA A 8 18.29 17.34 2.12
N TYR A 9 18.40 16.74 0.95
CA TYR A 9 18.77 17.44 -0.28
C TYR A 9 17.72 18.48 -0.69
N GLU A 10 16.44 18.14 -0.59
CA GLU A 10 15.35 19.10 -0.84
C GLU A 10 15.39 20.28 0.12
N ALA A 11 15.65 20.03 1.41
CA ALA A 11 15.77 21.08 2.42
C ALA A 11 16.91 22.06 2.12
N LEU A 12 17.93 21.63 1.39
CA LEU A 12 19.03 22.47 0.92
C LEU A 12 18.74 23.19 -0.39
N GLY A 13 17.52 23.06 -0.93
CA GLY A 13 17.11 23.67 -2.19
C GLY A 13 17.34 22.78 -3.40
N GLY A 14 17.68 21.52 -3.22
CA GLY A 14 17.87 20.55 -4.30
C GLY A 14 16.53 20.07 -4.89
N ARG A 15 16.59 19.65 -6.15
CA ARG A 15 15.43 19.07 -6.83
C ARG A 15 15.50 17.55 -6.76
N VAL A 16 14.42 16.92 -6.28
CA VAL A 16 14.31 15.47 -6.15
C VAL A 16 13.12 14.95 -6.97
N ILE A 17 13.30 13.81 -7.63
CA ILE A 17 12.23 13.07 -8.29
C ILE A 17 12.12 11.72 -7.59
N TYR A 18 10.91 11.42 -7.07
CA TYR A 18 10.62 10.18 -6.36
C TYR A 18 9.97 9.18 -7.32
N PHE A 19 10.53 7.97 -7.42
CA PHE A 19 10.03 6.91 -8.30
C PHE A 19 9.32 5.77 -7.58
N GLY A 20 9.64 5.52 -6.31
CA GLY A 20 9.03 4.45 -5.52
C GLY A 20 7.57 4.74 -5.13
N LYS A 21 6.87 3.73 -4.62
CA LYS A 21 5.52 3.90 -4.08
C LYS A 21 5.51 4.94 -2.94
N PRO A 22 4.50 5.76 -2.80
CA PRO A 22 3.22 5.84 -3.53
C PRO A 22 3.26 6.74 -4.77
N TYR A 23 4.42 7.13 -5.23
CA TYR A 23 4.56 8.13 -6.29
C TYR A 23 4.13 7.59 -7.65
N ALA A 24 3.51 8.47 -8.45
CA ALA A 24 2.90 8.12 -9.72
C ALA A 24 3.80 7.36 -10.69
N PRO A 25 5.12 7.66 -10.84
CA PRO A 25 5.96 6.95 -11.79
C PRO A 25 6.00 5.43 -11.59
N ALA A 26 6.00 4.94 -10.33
CA ALA A 26 6.03 3.51 -10.06
C ALA A 26 4.78 2.78 -10.58
N PHE A 27 3.60 3.36 -10.34
CA PHE A 27 2.33 2.79 -10.80
C PHE A 27 2.14 2.96 -12.30
N ALA A 28 2.53 4.10 -12.85
CA ALA A 28 2.44 4.35 -14.30
C ALA A 28 3.31 3.37 -15.10
N GLU A 29 4.51 3.09 -14.62
CA GLU A 29 5.41 2.13 -15.28
C GLU A 29 4.86 0.70 -15.21
N ALA A 30 4.33 0.29 -14.06
CA ALA A 30 3.69 -1.02 -13.92
C ALA A 30 2.48 -1.17 -14.84
N LEU A 31 1.63 -0.14 -14.92
CA LEU A 31 0.47 -0.14 -15.81
C LEU A 31 0.87 -0.19 -17.28
N ALA A 32 1.95 0.50 -17.64
CA ALA A 32 2.48 0.47 -19.01
C ALA A 32 2.93 -0.94 -19.43
N LEU A 33 3.48 -1.71 -18.49
CA LEU A 33 3.89 -3.11 -18.74
C LEU A 33 2.71 -4.03 -19.00
N LEU A 34 1.52 -3.71 -18.50
CA LEU A 34 0.31 -4.50 -18.74
C LEU A 34 -0.26 -4.29 -20.15
N GLY A 35 0.10 -3.20 -20.81
CA GLY A 35 -0.36 -2.86 -22.15
C GLY A 35 -1.61 -1.99 -22.17
N PRO A 36 -1.87 -1.32 -23.32
CA PRO A 36 -2.97 -0.37 -23.45
C PRO A 36 -4.37 -1.00 -23.47
N GLU A 37 -4.46 -2.33 -23.70
CA GLU A 37 -5.75 -3.03 -23.70
C GLU A 37 -6.30 -3.28 -22.29
N VAL A 38 -5.48 -3.15 -21.25
CA VAL A 38 -5.90 -3.40 -19.87
C VAL A 38 -6.50 -2.13 -19.28
N ASP A 39 -7.79 -2.20 -18.94
CA ASP A 39 -8.49 -1.12 -18.26
C ASP A 39 -7.98 -1.03 -16.83
N PRO A 40 -7.53 0.14 -16.35
CA PRO A 40 -7.09 0.31 -14.96
C PRO A 40 -8.13 -0.12 -13.93
N SER A 41 -9.42 -0.02 -14.23
CA SER A 41 -10.49 -0.49 -13.35
C SER A 41 -10.51 -2.01 -13.13
N ARG A 42 -9.75 -2.76 -13.91
CA ARG A 42 -9.58 -4.21 -13.79
C ARG A 42 -8.25 -4.60 -13.16
N VAL A 43 -7.49 -3.64 -12.68
CA VAL A 43 -6.20 -3.86 -12.03
C VAL A 43 -6.38 -3.78 -10.53
N LEU A 44 -5.82 -4.76 -9.83
CA LEU A 44 -5.80 -4.83 -8.37
C LEU A 44 -4.35 -4.83 -7.88
N HIS A 45 -4.00 -3.83 -7.08
CA HIS A 45 -2.71 -3.78 -6.40
C HIS A 45 -2.83 -4.43 -5.02
N VAL A 46 -1.96 -5.37 -4.72
CA VAL A 46 -1.93 -6.08 -3.42
C VAL A 46 -0.74 -5.56 -2.62
N GLY A 47 -0.99 -5.12 -1.40
CA GLY A 47 0.07 -4.61 -0.55
C GLY A 47 -0.36 -4.40 0.89
N ASP A 48 0.62 -4.16 1.76
CA ASP A 48 0.43 -4.07 3.20
C ASP A 48 0.62 -2.67 3.78
N SER A 49 0.97 -1.69 2.96
CA SER A 49 1.18 -0.31 3.41
C SER A 49 0.03 0.60 2.99
N LEU A 50 -0.66 1.20 3.96
CA LEU A 50 -1.71 2.18 3.66
C LEU A 50 -1.16 3.41 2.96
N MET A 51 0.02 3.89 3.36
CA MET A 51 0.64 5.08 2.79
C MET A 51 1.26 4.87 1.41
N HIS A 52 1.78 3.67 1.13
CA HIS A 52 2.49 3.38 -0.12
C HIS A 52 1.62 2.63 -1.11
N ASP A 53 1.00 1.53 -0.67
CA ASP A 53 0.23 0.67 -1.57
C ASP A 53 -1.19 1.17 -1.80
N VAL A 54 -1.94 1.39 -0.73
CA VAL A 54 -3.36 1.79 -0.85
C VAL A 54 -3.48 3.21 -1.39
N ALA A 55 -2.74 4.16 -0.83
CA ALA A 55 -2.76 5.54 -1.30
C ALA A 55 -2.23 5.66 -2.73
N GLY A 56 -1.16 4.93 -3.06
CA GLY A 56 -0.60 4.92 -4.41
C GLY A 56 -1.56 4.34 -5.45
N ALA A 57 -2.22 3.23 -5.12
CA ALA A 57 -3.22 2.62 -6.00
C ALA A 57 -4.41 3.57 -6.24
N ALA A 58 -4.90 4.23 -5.19
CA ALA A 58 -5.98 5.20 -5.31
C ALA A 58 -5.60 6.36 -6.23
N ALA A 59 -4.40 6.90 -6.06
CA ALA A 59 -3.89 7.98 -6.92
C ALA A 59 -3.72 7.55 -8.38
N ALA A 60 -3.40 6.28 -8.61
CA ALA A 60 -3.26 5.71 -9.96
C ALA A 60 -4.59 5.30 -10.59
N GLY A 61 -5.69 5.37 -9.86
CA GLY A 61 -7.03 5.00 -10.35
C GLY A 61 -7.25 3.50 -10.46
N ILE A 62 -6.52 2.69 -9.68
CA ILE A 62 -6.68 1.23 -9.65
C ILE A 62 -7.18 0.77 -8.29
N HIS A 63 -7.68 -0.47 -8.24
CA HIS A 63 -8.15 -1.07 -7.00
C HIS A 63 -7.00 -1.54 -6.12
N SER A 64 -7.27 -1.68 -4.82
CA SER A 64 -6.28 -2.20 -3.89
C SER A 64 -6.88 -3.27 -2.97
N LEU A 65 -6.07 -4.29 -2.67
CA LEU A 65 -6.31 -5.28 -1.63
C LEU A 65 -5.28 -5.03 -0.52
N PHE A 66 -5.76 -4.63 0.64
CA PHE A 66 -4.92 -4.37 1.81
C PHE A 66 -4.68 -5.66 2.59
N VAL A 67 -3.40 -5.97 2.83
CA VAL A 67 -2.98 -7.12 3.65
C VAL A 67 -2.70 -6.63 5.07
N ALA A 68 -3.62 -6.91 5.98
CA ALA A 68 -3.57 -6.40 7.35
C ALA A 68 -2.45 -7.01 8.19
N GLY A 69 -2.05 -8.25 7.91
CA GLY A 69 -1.00 -8.96 8.63
C GLY A 69 0.43 -8.56 8.25
N GLY A 70 0.61 -7.46 7.53
CA GLY A 70 1.92 -6.91 7.17
C GLY A 70 2.39 -5.83 8.16
N ILE A 71 2.88 -4.71 7.64
CA ILE A 71 3.48 -3.65 8.48
C ILE A 71 2.53 -3.01 9.49
N HIS A 72 1.22 -3.11 9.28
CA HIS A 72 0.19 -2.59 10.19
C HIS A 72 -0.36 -3.65 11.15
N ALA A 73 0.19 -4.86 11.17
CA ALA A 73 -0.32 -5.96 11.99
C ALA A 73 -0.42 -5.60 13.47
N GLN A 74 0.61 -4.95 13.99
CA GLN A 74 0.64 -4.54 15.40
C GLN A 74 -0.45 -3.51 15.71
N GLU A 75 -0.62 -2.52 14.86
CA GLU A 75 -1.66 -1.49 15.02
C GLU A 75 -3.08 -2.09 15.01
N LEU A 76 -3.27 -3.13 14.20
CA LEU A 76 -4.56 -3.81 14.06
C LEU A 76 -4.79 -4.94 15.07
N GLY A 77 -3.77 -5.30 15.84
CA GLY A 77 -3.86 -6.40 16.80
C GLY A 77 -4.04 -7.77 16.15
N VAL A 78 -3.55 -7.95 14.93
CA VAL A 78 -3.59 -9.22 14.20
C VAL A 78 -2.19 -9.86 14.16
N PRO A 79 -2.09 -11.20 13.97
CA PRO A 79 -0.79 -11.85 13.80
C PRO A 79 -0.08 -11.33 12.56
N ASP A 80 1.25 -11.18 12.67
CA ASP A 80 2.08 -10.90 11.51
C ASP A 80 2.02 -12.11 10.56
N ALA A 81 1.63 -11.87 9.32
CA ALA A 81 1.50 -12.92 8.31
C ALA A 81 2.86 -13.56 7.95
N ALA A 82 3.95 -12.87 8.22
CA ALA A 82 5.30 -13.41 8.03
C ALA A 82 5.76 -14.28 9.19
N ALA A 83 5.08 -14.30 10.34
CA ALA A 83 5.43 -15.13 11.48
C ALA A 83 5.19 -16.60 11.16
N GLU A 84 6.16 -17.43 11.54
CA GLU A 84 6.06 -18.88 11.35
C GLU A 84 4.86 -19.44 12.15
N GLY A 85 4.01 -20.20 11.48
CA GLY A 85 2.82 -20.78 12.10
C GLY A 85 1.66 -19.80 12.28
N ALA A 86 1.77 -18.56 11.81
CA ALA A 86 0.68 -17.60 11.89
C ALA A 86 -0.50 -18.06 11.04
N SER A 87 -1.65 -18.28 11.67
CA SER A 87 -2.93 -18.36 10.96
C SER A 87 -3.52 -16.95 10.83
N GLY A 88 -4.20 -16.66 9.73
CA GLY A 88 -4.87 -15.38 9.56
C GLY A 88 -5.79 -15.11 10.75
N GLY A 89 -5.52 -14.05 11.52
CA GLY A 89 -6.36 -13.64 12.63
C GLY A 89 -7.68 -13.03 12.13
N GLU A 90 -8.65 -12.88 13.01
CA GLU A 90 -9.87 -12.16 12.71
C GLU A 90 -9.59 -10.66 12.61
N LEU A 91 -10.03 -10.05 11.51
CA LEU A 91 -10.03 -8.61 11.36
C LEU A 91 -11.32 -8.03 11.92
N SER A 92 -11.20 -7.09 12.85
CA SER A 92 -12.34 -6.30 13.30
C SER A 92 -12.65 -5.22 12.27
N ALA A 93 -13.91 -5.14 11.85
CA ALA A 93 -14.37 -4.08 10.96
C ALA A 93 -14.14 -2.70 11.58
N ASP A 94 -14.35 -2.57 12.89
CA ASP A 94 -14.15 -1.31 13.61
C ASP A 94 -12.67 -0.88 13.62
N SER A 95 -11.74 -1.83 13.83
CA SER A 95 -10.30 -1.56 13.78
C SER A 95 -9.85 -1.14 12.39
N LEU A 96 -10.38 -1.77 11.35
CA LEU A 96 -10.09 -1.40 9.96
C LEU A 96 -10.61 0.01 9.64
N GLU A 97 -11.85 0.31 9.99
CA GLU A 97 -12.41 1.65 9.77
C GLU A 97 -11.60 2.73 10.50
N GLN A 98 -11.16 2.45 11.70
CA GLN A 98 -10.35 3.39 12.48
C GLN A 98 -9.00 3.67 11.82
N ILE A 99 -8.28 2.63 11.39
CA ILE A 99 -6.97 2.81 10.76
C ILE A 99 -7.09 3.50 9.39
N PHE A 100 -8.14 3.20 8.63
CA PHE A 100 -8.38 3.88 7.36
C PHE A 100 -8.66 5.37 7.59
N ALA A 101 -9.42 5.71 8.60
CA ALA A 101 -9.68 7.10 8.99
C ALA A 101 -8.39 7.80 9.42
N ASP A 102 -7.55 7.15 10.22
CA ASP A 102 -6.29 7.70 10.72
C ASP A 102 -5.31 8.01 9.57
N TYR A 103 -5.26 7.16 8.55
CA TYR A 103 -4.39 7.36 7.38
C TYR A 103 -5.06 8.12 6.24
N GLY A 104 -6.38 8.33 6.31
CA GLY A 104 -7.12 9.07 5.27
C GLY A 104 -7.22 8.33 3.93
N VAL A 105 -7.14 7.01 3.94
CA VAL A 105 -7.21 6.17 2.73
C VAL A 105 -8.11 4.96 2.96
N ARG A 106 -8.67 4.40 1.89
CA ARG A 106 -9.53 3.22 1.97
C ARG A 106 -9.23 2.27 0.80
N PRO A 107 -8.88 1.01 1.09
CA PRO A 107 -8.71 0.01 0.04
C PRO A 107 -10.06 -0.48 -0.50
N THR A 108 -10.02 -1.13 -1.65
CA THR A 108 -11.20 -1.80 -2.21
C THR A 108 -11.58 -3.03 -1.38
N LEU A 109 -10.58 -3.82 -1.00
CA LEU A 109 -10.73 -5.06 -0.23
C LEU A 109 -9.65 -5.14 0.85
N SER A 110 -9.90 -5.95 1.86
CA SER A 110 -8.92 -6.24 2.92
C SER A 110 -8.89 -7.72 3.23
N THR A 111 -7.73 -8.23 3.60
CA THR A 111 -7.53 -9.62 4.03
C THR A 111 -6.56 -9.66 5.21
N PRO A 112 -6.74 -10.60 6.16
CA PRO A 112 -5.77 -10.76 7.25
C PRO A 112 -4.38 -11.17 6.77
N ALA A 113 -4.33 -12.03 5.77
CA ALA A 113 -3.07 -12.52 5.22
C ALA A 113 -3.25 -12.85 3.74
N PHE A 114 -2.16 -12.73 2.97
CA PHE A 114 -2.12 -13.13 1.57
C PHE A 114 -1.32 -14.42 1.46
N ARG A 115 -2.01 -15.52 1.13
CA ARG A 115 -1.42 -16.86 1.04
C ARG A 115 -1.89 -17.58 -0.21
N TRP A 116 -1.01 -18.41 -0.75
CA TRP A 116 -1.30 -19.30 -1.87
C TRP A 116 -1.95 -20.62 -1.42
#